data_d82639263bd2c0c25a9f5e3ba62110fd
#
_entry.id   d82639263bd2c0c25a9f5e3ba62110fd
#
_cell.length_a   1.000
_cell.length_b   1.000
_cell.length_c   1.000
_cell.angle_alpha   90.00
_cell.angle_beta   90.00
_cell.angle_gamma   90.00
#
_symmetry.space_group_name_H-M   'P 1'
#
loop_
_entity.id
_entity.type
_entity.pdbx_description
1 polymer ?
#
loop_
_entity_poly.entity_id
_entity_poly.type
_entity_poly.pdbx_seq_one_letter_code
_entity_poly.pdbx_strand_id
1 'polypeptide(L)'
;MSTSKHIDVICLVGACLTLLLTMAFVCGETLGLQAADVEMGYESRLFDTSQVHTIDILMEDWDGFLETCQDKEYAQCSLVIDGETYGSAAIRAKGNNSLSSVSAYGNDRYSFKVEFDHYDSSKTYYGLDKLNLNNLIQDNTMMKDYLVYRMMGDFGVAAPLCSYVYLTVNGEDWGLYLAVEGVEEAFLRRNYGSSYGELYKPDSMNGGGGGRASNDDVKLQYLDDDPD
;
A
#
# COMPACT_ATOMS: atom_id res chain seq x y z
N MET A 1 37.33 27.02 35.04
CA MET A 1 35.98 27.57 35.33
C MET A 1 35.93 28.95 34.67
N SER A 2 35.04 29.13 33.72
CA SER A 2 34.86 30.41 33.03
C SER A 2 34.12 31.36 33.96
N THR A 3 34.82 32.44 34.41
CA THR A 3 34.29 33.48 35.30
C THR A 3 33.75 34.67 34.48
N SER A 4 32.89 34.40 33.49
CA SER A 4 32.24 35.48 32.77
C SER A 4 31.19 36.13 33.67
N LYS A 5 31.26 37.47 33.82
CA LYS A 5 30.34 38.29 34.63
C LYS A 5 28.88 38.20 34.16
N HIS A 6 28.63 37.56 33.00
CA HIS A 6 27.29 37.41 32.38
C HIS A 6 26.86 35.97 32.24
N ILE A 7 27.52 35.00 32.90
CA ILE A 7 27.26 33.57 32.72
C ILE A 7 25.81 33.20 33.08
N ASP A 8 25.27 33.76 34.13
CA ASP A 8 23.91 33.53 34.60
C ASP A 8 22.87 34.01 33.57
N VAL A 9 23.13 35.17 32.95
CA VAL A 9 22.27 35.74 31.92
C VAL A 9 22.33 34.87 30.64
N ILE A 10 23.49 34.40 30.26
CA ILE A 10 23.70 33.54 29.10
C ILE A 10 22.97 32.19 29.32
N CYS A 11 23.09 31.60 30.52
CA CYS A 11 22.40 30.37 30.88
C CYS A 11 20.88 30.55 30.90
N LEU A 12 20.38 31.66 31.42
CA LEU A 12 18.96 31.98 31.45
C LEU A 12 18.40 32.16 30.03
N VAL A 13 19.09 32.91 29.17
CA VAL A 13 18.69 33.09 27.76
C VAL A 13 18.73 31.77 27.02
N GLY A 14 19.74 30.93 27.21
CA GLY A 14 19.84 29.60 26.64
C GLY A 14 18.67 28.70 27.07
N ALA A 15 18.35 28.68 28.36
CA ALA A 15 17.24 27.91 28.89
C ALA A 15 15.87 28.39 28.34
N CYS A 16 15.67 29.72 28.27
CA CYS A 16 14.45 30.27 27.66
C CYS A 16 14.34 29.92 26.16
N LEU A 17 15.45 29.99 25.42
CA LEU A 17 15.46 29.65 23.99
C LEU A 17 15.15 28.17 23.74
N THR A 18 15.76 27.29 24.54
CA THR A 18 15.46 25.85 24.44
C THR A 18 14.00 25.54 24.77
N LEU A 19 13.46 26.23 25.79
CA LEU A 19 12.06 26.05 26.19
C LEU A 19 11.08 26.55 25.12
N LEU A 20 11.41 27.68 24.47
CA LEU A 20 10.63 28.20 23.33
C LEU A 20 10.72 27.30 22.12
N LEU A 21 11.88 26.74 21.78
CA LEU A 21 12.06 25.82 20.68
C LEU A 21 11.32 24.51 20.93
N THR A 22 11.39 23.95 22.14
CA THR A 22 10.62 22.74 22.49
C THR A 22 9.12 22.99 22.44
N MET A 23 8.65 24.15 22.91
CA MET A 23 7.24 24.51 22.86
C MET A 23 6.76 24.72 21.43
N ALA A 24 7.56 25.35 20.57
CA ALA A 24 7.27 25.50 19.14
C ALA A 24 7.23 24.13 18.43
N PHE A 25 8.10 23.19 18.81
CA PHE A 25 8.11 21.84 18.26
C PHE A 25 6.89 21.03 18.70
N VAL A 26 6.54 21.04 19.98
CA VAL A 26 5.39 20.31 20.54
C VAL A 26 4.05 20.89 20.08
N CYS A 27 3.97 22.21 19.92
CA CYS A 27 2.77 22.89 19.46
C CYS A 27 2.79 23.17 17.95
N GLY A 28 3.72 22.57 17.20
CA GLY A 28 3.92 22.83 15.78
C GLY A 28 2.65 22.64 14.96
N GLU A 29 1.93 21.57 15.19
CA GLU A 29 0.65 21.29 14.50
C GLU A 29 -0.42 22.35 14.78
N THR A 30 -0.53 22.81 16.03
CA THR A 30 -1.49 23.86 16.40
C THR A 30 -1.09 25.25 15.86
N LEU A 31 0.18 25.43 15.53
CA LEU A 31 0.74 26.63 14.89
C LEU A 31 0.69 26.56 13.36
N GLY A 32 0.14 25.48 12.77
CA GLY A 32 0.05 25.27 11.33
C GLY A 32 1.38 24.86 10.68
N LEU A 33 2.38 24.47 11.47
CA LEU A 33 3.59 23.84 10.98
C LEU A 33 3.27 22.37 10.69
N GLN A 34 2.71 22.09 9.54
CA GLN A 34 2.61 20.72 9.04
C GLN A 34 4.00 20.29 8.58
N ALA A 35 4.39 19.06 8.93
CA ALA A 35 5.51 18.42 8.26
C ALA A 35 5.23 18.50 6.76
N ALA A 36 6.20 18.95 5.96
CA ALA A 36 6.03 18.95 4.52
C ALA A 36 5.64 17.53 4.09
N ASP A 37 4.48 17.39 3.46
CA ASP A 37 4.08 16.12 2.87
C ASP A 37 5.21 15.70 1.94
N VAL A 38 5.88 14.61 2.28
CA VAL A 38 6.86 14.01 1.39
C VAL A 38 6.05 13.38 0.29
N GLU A 39 5.94 14.05 -0.85
CA GLU A 39 5.33 13.47 -2.04
C GLU A 39 6.04 12.15 -2.33
N MET A 40 5.30 11.07 -2.21
CA MET A 40 5.82 9.74 -2.48
C MET A 40 5.91 9.58 -3.99
N GLY A 41 7.07 9.22 -4.50
CA GLY A 41 7.32 9.22 -5.94
C GLY A 41 6.43 8.26 -6.76
N TYR A 42 5.83 7.26 -6.13
CA TYR A 42 4.93 6.30 -6.79
C TYR A 42 3.59 6.92 -7.22
N GLU A 43 3.12 8.00 -6.57
CA GLU A 43 1.84 8.63 -6.84
C GLU A 43 1.78 9.17 -8.28
N SER A 44 2.80 9.91 -8.67
CA SER A 44 2.92 10.51 -10.00
C SER A 44 3.47 9.56 -11.06
N ARG A 45 3.83 8.31 -10.68
CA ARG A 45 4.32 7.27 -11.57
C ARG A 45 3.24 6.24 -11.86
N LEU A 46 3.18 5.17 -11.09
CA LEU A 46 2.23 4.07 -11.31
C LEU A 46 0.75 4.48 -11.19
N PHE A 47 0.45 5.54 -10.42
CA PHE A 47 -0.93 6.01 -10.23
C PHE A 47 -1.29 7.27 -11.03
N ASP A 48 -0.48 7.63 -12.04
CA ASP A 48 -0.89 8.60 -13.05
C ASP A 48 -2.02 8.01 -13.91
N THR A 49 -3.24 8.51 -13.75
CA THR A 49 -4.42 8.00 -14.46
C THR A 49 -4.58 8.54 -15.88
N SER A 50 -3.63 9.32 -16.38
CA SER A 50 -3.64 9.85 -17.76
C SER A 50 -3.29 8.78 -18.80
N GLN A 51 -2.74 7.64 -18.37
CA GLN A 51 -2.32 6.53 -19.23
C GLN A 51 -2.65 5.18 -18.60
N VAL A 52 -2.59 4.12 -19.40
CA VAL A 52 -2.56 2.73 -18.93
C VAL A 52 -1.09 2.34 -18.77
N HIS A 53 -0.71 1.95 -17.57
CA HIS A 53 0.65 1.54 -17.25
C HIS A 53 0.92 0.11 -17.71
N THR A 54 2.19 -0.30 -17.70
CA THR A 54 2.60 -1.66 -18.03
C THR A 54 3.32 -2.29 -16.85
N ILE A 55 3.00 -3.55 -16.56
CA ILE A 55 3.74 -4.36 -15.58
C ILE A 55 4.04 -5.71 -16.21
N ASP A 56 5.32 -6.07 -16.27
CA ASP A 56 5.73 -7.42 -16.64
C ASP A 56 6.25 -8.16 -15.40
N ILE A 57 5.64 -9.30 -15.08
CA ILE A 57 6.07 -10.19 -14.00
C ILE A 57 7.09 -11.15 -14.58
N LEU A 58 8.31 -11.10 -14.08
CA LEU A 58 9.38 -12.00 -14.46
C LEU A 58 9.55 -13.08 -13.39
N MET A 59 9.19 -14.32 -13.72
CA MET A 59 9.25 -15.47 -12.83
C MET A 59 9.65 -16.72 -13.61
N GLU A 60 10.66 -17.46 -13.12
CA GLU A 60 11.18 -18.63 -13.82
C GLU A 60 10.16 -19.78 -13.88
N ASP A 61 9.48 -20.06 -12.77
CA ASP A 61 8.48 -21.14 -12.67
C ASP A 61 7.08 -20.55 -12.43
N TRP A 62 6.55 -19.87 -13.45
CA TRP A 62 5.20 -19.29 -13.39
C TRP A 62 4.11 -20.37 -13.33
N ASP A 63 4.25 -21.45 -14.05
CA ASP A 63 3.26 -22.53 -14.07
C ASP A 63 3.17 -23.22 -12.70
N GLY A 64 4.31 -23.51 -12.06
CA GLY A 64 4.34 -24.04 -10.70
C GLY A 64 3.75 -23.08 -9.68
N PHE A 65 3.97 -21.77 -9.83
CA PHE A 65 3.33 -20.75 -9.00
C PHE A 65 1.80 -20.77 -9.16
N LEU A 66 1.27 -20.90 -10.38
CA LEU A 66 -0.16 -20.96 -10.63
C LEU A 66 -0.82 -22.19 -9.97
N GLU A 67 -0.12 -23.32 -9.94
CA GLU A 67 -0.61 -24.53 -9.27
C GLU A 67 -0.80 -24.34 -7.76
N THR A 68 -0.01 -23.48 -7.13
CA THR A 68 -0.02 -23.19 -5.68
C THR A 68 -0.78 -21.92 -5.31
N CYS A 69 -1.40 -21.23 -6.27
CA CYS A 69 -2.12 -19.96 -6.02
C CYS A 69 -3.21 -20.05 -4.95
N GLN A 70 -3.83 -21.24 -4.75
CA GLN A 70 -4.87 -21.43 -3.73
C GLN A 70 -4.31 -21.37 -2.30
N ASP A 71 -3.03 -21.68 -2.12
CA ASP A 71 -2.36 -21.69 -0.81
C ASP A 71 -1.96 -20.28 -0.36
N LYS A 72 -2.00 -19.31 -1.29
CA LYS A 72 -1.66 -17.90 -1.03
C LYS A 72 -0.23 -17.70 -0.50
N GLU A 73 0.68 -18.59 -0.82
CA GLU A 73 2.07 -18.48 -0.45
C GLU A 73 2.80 -17.46 -1.33
N TYR A 74 3.77 -16.75 -0.74
CA TYR A 74 4.60 -15.81 -1.49
C TYR A 74 5.66 -16.53 -2.29
N ALA A 75 5.79 -16.14 -3.55
CA ALA A 75 6.88 -16.54 -4.43
C ALA A 75 7.72 -15.31 -4.83
N GLN A 76 9.01 -15.53 -5.04
CA GLN A 76 9.90 -14.47 -5.48
C GLN A 76 9.72 -14.19 -6.98
N CYS A 77 9.64 -12.91 -7.32
CA CYS A 77 9.63 -12.46 -8.72
C CYS A 77 10.44 -11.18 -8.89
N SER A 78 10.62 -10.78 -10.14
CA SER A 78 11.03 -9.43 -10.53
C SER A 78 9.89 -8.78 -11.31
N LEU A 79 9.78 -7.46 -11.23
CA LEU A 79 8.78 -6.68 -11.95
C LEU A 79 9.48 -5.70 -12.89
N VAL A 80 8.92 -5.52 -14.07
CA VAL A 80 9.25 -4.39 -14.94
C VAL A 80 8.04 -3.49 -15.01
N ILE A 81 8.11 -2.31 -14.40
CA ILE A 81 7.01 -1.34 -14.33
C ILE A 81 7.37 -0.18 -15.24
N ASP A 82 6.59 0.05 -16.30
CA ASP A 82 6.84 1.08 -17.31
C ASP A 82 8.29 1.10 -17.84
N GLY A 83 8.88 -0.09 -18.00
CA GLY A 83 10.24 -0.29 -18.49
C GLY A 83 11.34 -0.22 -17.42
N GLU A 84 11.03 0.07 -16.17
CA GLU A 84 11.97 0.03 -15.04
C GLU A 84 11.91 -1.32 -14.32
N THR A 85 13.07 -1.93 -14.08
CA THR A 85 13.18 -3.26 -13.46
C THR A 85 13.33 -3.16 -11.93
N TYR A 86 12.46 -3.86 -11.20
CA TYR A 86 12.51 -4.05 -9.76
C TYR A 86 12.69 -5.53 -9.44
N GLY A 87 13.86 -5.85 -8.90
CA GLY A 87 14.21 -7.23 -8.53
C GLY A 87 13.80 -7.58 -7.11
N SER A 88 13.59 -8.86 -6.86
CA SER A 88 13.36 -9.42 -5.51
C SER A 88 12.08 -8.91 -4.83
N ALA A 89 11.00 -8.74 -5.58
CA ALA A 89 9.68 -8.58 -5.02
C ALA A 89 9.06 -9.94 -4.68
N ALA A 90 8.12 -9.96 -3.74
CA ALA A 90 7.28 -11.12 -3.48
C ALA A 90 5.92 -10.95 -4.13
N ILE A 91 5.37 -12.03 -4.65
CA ILE A 91 4.03 -12.06 -5.24
C ILE A 91 3.26 -13.25 -4.70
N ARG A 92 1.98 -13.06 -4.43
CA ARG A 92 1.05 -14.16 -4.14
C ARG A 92 -0.32 -13.90 -4.75
N ALA A 93 -1.09 -14.94 -4.92
CA ALA A 93 -2.51 -14.76 -5.25
C ALA A 93 -3.26 -14.16 -4.06
N LYS A 94 -4.29 -13.36 -4.35
CA LYS A 94 -5.11 -12.69 -3.34
C LYS A 94 -6.60 -12.83 -3.62
N GLY A 95 -7.36 -12.55 -2.57
CA GLY A 95 -8.81 -12.59 -2.58
C GLY A 95 -9.34 -13.89 -1.98
N ASN A 96 -10.61 -13.88 -1.63
CA ASN A 96 -11.34 -15.08 -1.18
C ASN A 96 -12.32 -15.51 -2.27
N ASN A 97 -13.38 -14.73 -2.50
CA ASN A 97 -14.38 -15.04 -3.51
C ASN A 97 -13.83 -14.98 -4.96
N SER A 98 -12.98 -14.00 -5.26
CA SER A 98 -12.35 -13.89 -6.59
C SER A 98 -11.42 -15.07 -6.87
N LEU A 99 -10.65 -15.52 -5.88
CA LEU A 99 -9.77 -16.67 -6.01
C LEU A 99 -10.56 -17.94 -6.37
N SER A 100 -11.62 -18.22 -5.59
CA SER A 100 -12.52 -19.36 -5.85
C SER A 100 -13.22 -19.24 -7.20
N SER A 101 -13.60 -18.02 -7.61
CA SER A 101 -14.28 -17.79 -8.90
C SER A 101 -13.36 -18.06 -10.09
N VAL A 102 -12.09 -17.62 -10.03
CA VAL A 102 -11.10 -17.88 -11.08
C VAL A 102 -10.95 -19.37 -11.31
N SER A 103 -10.73 -20.12 -10.24
CA SER A 103 -10.64 -21.59 -10.29
C SER A 103 -11.91 -22.22 -10.84
N ALA A 104 -13.10 -21.77 -10.39
CA ALA A 104 -14.38 -22.29 -10.87
C ALA A 104 -14.65 -22.01 -12.37
N TYR A 105 -14.13 -20.89 -12.88
CA TYR A 105 -14.24 -20.56 -14.32
C TYR A 105 -13.19 -21.25 -15.18
N GLY A 106 -12.26 -21.99 -14.58
CA GLY A 106 -11.23 -22.74 -15.29
C GLY A 106 -10.23 -21.82 -16.03
N ASN A 107 -9.87 -20.70 -15.40
CA ASN A 107 -8.83 -19.81 -15.91
C ASN A 107 -7.84 -19.47 -14.79
N ASP A 108 -6.70 -18.86 -15.15
CA ASP A 108 -5.58 -18.59 -14.25
C ASP A 108 -5.39 -17.10 -13.99
N ARG A 109 -6.36 -16.26 -14.36
CA ARG A 109 -6.30 -14.82 -14.16
C ARG A 109 -6.60 -14.44 -12.72
N TYR A 110 -5.74 -14.86 -11.79
CA TYR A 110 -5.86 -14.50 -10.39
C TYR A 110 -5.60 -13.01 -10.15
N SER A 111 -6.14 -12.48 -9.05
CA SER A 111 -5.66 -11.22 -8.49
C SER A 111 -4.41 -11.50 -7.68
N PHE A 112 -3.46 -10.56 -7.70
CA PHE A 112 -2.18 -10.73 -7.01
C PHE A 112 -1.95 -9.62 -5.97
N LYS A 113 -1.24 -9.95 -4.91
CA LYS A 113 -0.60 -9.01 -4.00
C LYS A 113 0.90 -9.06 -4.26
N VAL A 114 1.51 -7.90 -4.42
CA VAL A 114 2.94 -7.73 -4.57
C VAL A 114 3.46 -6.97 -3.35
N GLU A 115 4.55 -7.45 -2.78
CA GLU A 115 5.30 -6.80 -1.71
C GLU A 115 6.71 -6.50 -2.19
N PHE A 116 7.06 -5.22 -2.21
CA PHE A 116 8.39 -4.78 -2.64
C PHE A 116 9.43 -4.95 -1.54
N ASP A 117 8.99 -4.89 -0.29
CA ASP A 117 9.80 -4.91 0.94
C ASP A 117 9.90 -6.29 1.60
N HIS A 118 9.24 -7.31 1.07
CA HIS A 118 9.14 -8.65 1.65
C HIS A 118 10.49 -9.29 2.02
N TYR A 119 11.46 -9.22 1.10
CA TYR A 119 12.81 -9.79 1.30
C TYR A 119 13.84 -8.77 1.80
N ASP A 120 13.53 -7.49 1.72
CA ASP A 120 14.41 -6.38 2.13
C ASP A 120 13.53 -5.17 2.44
N SER A 121 13.34 -4.90 3.72
CA SER A 121 12.49 -3.81 4.23
C SER A 121 12.90 -2.40 3.78
N SER A 122 14.09 -2.25 3.19
CA SER A 122 14.53 -0.98 2.60
C SER A 122 14.06 -0.77 1.17
N LYS A 123 13.53 -1.81 0.51
CA LYS A 123 13.10 -1.75 -0.89
C LYS A 123 11.64 -1.33 -1.00
N THR A 124 11.42 -0.34 -1.84
CA THR A 124 10.07 0.14 -2.17
C THR A 124 10.04 0.56 -3.63
N TYR A 125 8.87 0.56 -4.25
CA TYR A 125 8.66 1.22 -5.53
C TYR A 125 8.41 2.71 -5.31
N TYR A 126 9.47 3.52 -5.26
CA TYR A 126 9.40 4.97 -4.98
C TYR A 126 8.58 5.32 -3.73
N GLY A 127 8.70 4.50 -2.68
CA GLY A 127 7.97 4.66 -1.42
C GLY A 127 6.73 3.78 -1.27
N LEU A 128 6.28 3.08 -2.33
CA LEU A 128 5.22 2.08 -2.24
C LEU A 128 5.80 0.76 -1.74
N ASP A 129 5.27 0.26 -0.64
CA ASP A 129 5.61 -1.03 -0.02
C ASP A 129 4.84 -2.19 -0.66
N LYS A 130 3.52 -2.04 -0.85
CA LYS A 130 2.61 -3.11 -1.28
C LYS A 130 1.64 -2.65 -2.35
N LEU A 131 1.45 -3.51 -3.34
CA LEU A 131 0.60 -3.27 -4.51
C LEU A 131 -0.38 -4.43 -4.69
N ASN A 132 -1.64 -4.12 -4.95
CA ASN A 132 -2.65 -5.09 -5.35
C ASN A 132 -2.92 -5.00 -6.85
N LEU A 133 -2.91 -6.13 -7.53
CA LEU A 133 -3.30 -6.26 -8.94
C LEU A 133 -4.64 -6.99 -9.00
N ASN A 134 -5.71 -6.25 -9.17
CA ASN A 134 -7.07 -6.80 -9.21
C ASN A 134 -7.45 -7.22 -10.63
N ASN A 135 -7.86 -8.46 -10.81
CA ASN A 135 -8.21 -9.06 -12.11
C ASN A 135 -9.57 -8.60 -12.67
N LEU A 136 -10.38 -7.91 -11.87
CA LEU A 136 -11.71 -7.39 -12.25
C LEU A 136 -12.70 -8.46 -12.77
N ILE A 137 -12.49 -9.73 -12.46
CA ILE A 137 -13.23 -10.86 -13.04
C ILE A 137 -14.75 -10.83 -12.76
N GLN A 138 -15.18 -10.15 -11.71
CA GLN A 138 -16.59 -10.03 -11.31
C GLN A 138 -17.25 -8.76 -11.84
N ASP A 139 -16.57 -8.00 -12.66
CA ASP A 139 -17.08 -6.77 -13.26
C ASP A 139 -16.85 -6.71 -14.77
N ASN A 140 -17.88 -7.00 -15.53
CA ASN A 140 -17.84 -6.97 -17.00
C ASN A 140 -17.53 -5.57 -17.56
N THR A 141 -17.71 -4.51 -16.77
CA THR A 141 -17.37 -3.13 -17.16
C THR A 141 -15.92 -2.79 -16.86
N MET A 142 -15.27 -3.54 -15.96
CA MET A 142 -13.93 -3.29 -15.42
C MET A 142 -13.77 -1.91 -14.78
N MET A 143 -14.87 -1.23 -14.44
CA MET A 143 -14.86 0.18 -13.99
C MET A 143 -15.30 0.36 -12.53
N LYS A 144 -16.00 -0.61 -11.92
CA LYS A 144 -16.63 -0.41 -10.60
C LYS A 144 -15.62 -0.02 -9.53
N ASP A 145 -14.56 -0.83 -9.36
CA ASP A 145 -13.53 -0.57 -8.35
C ASP A 145 -12.83 0.77 -8.61
N TYR A 146 -12.45 1.02 -9.86
CA TYR A 146 -11.83 2.29 -10.24
C TYR A 146 -12.72 3.49 -9.90
N LEU A 147 -13.99 3.47 -10.30
CA LEU A 147 -14.92 4.56 -10.03
C LEU A 147 -15.16 4.75 -8.53
N VAL A 148 -15.28 3.66 -7.76
CA VAL A 148 -15.48 3.73 -6.31
C VAL A 148 -14.28 4.40 -5.63
N TYR A 149 -13.05 3.96 -5.90
CA TYR A 149 -11.87 4.57 -5.31
C TYR A 149 -11.72 6.05 -5.69
N ARG A 150 -11.96 6.39 -6.97
CA ARG A 150 -11.94 7.78 -7.43
C ARG A 150 -12.99 8.63 -6.72
N MET A 151 -14.23 8.17 -6.65
CA MET A 151 -15.31 8.88 -5.98
C MET A 151 -15.02 9.07 -4.49
N MET A 152 -14.49 8.06 -3.80
CA MET A 152 -14.11 8.19 -2.39
C MET A 152 -13.05 9.28 -2.21
N GLY A 153 -12.02 9.31 -3.05
CA GLY A 153 -10.99 10.35 -3.03
C GLY A 153 -11.58 11.74 -3.30
N ASP A 154 -12.46 11.87 -4.30
CA ASP A 154 -13.12 13.14 -4.64
C ASP A 154 -14.02 13.66 -3.51
N PHE A 155 -14.58 12.76 -2.68
CA PHE A 155 -15.31 13.11 -1.46
C PHE A 155 -14.40 13.43 -0.25
N GLY A 156 -13.08 13.39 -0.42
CA GLY A 156 -12.12 13.67 0.63
C GLY A 156 -11.96 12.53 1.65
N VAL A 157 -12.36 11.30 1.29
CA VAL A 157 -12.10 10.11 2.10
C VAL A 157 -10.70 9.60 1.76
N ALA A 158 -9.93 9.22 2.77
CA ALA A 158 -8.66 8.53 2.55
C ALA A 158 -8.94 7.21 1.80
N ALA A 159 -8.65 7.19 0.51
CA ALA A 159 -8.88 6.06 -0.38
C ALA A 159 -7.56 5.62 -1.01
N PRO A 160 -7.39 4.31 -1.29
CA PRO A 160 -6.27 3.83 -2.06
C PRO A 160 -6.21 4.48 -3.44
N LEU A 161 -5.00 4.79 -3.90
CA LEU A 161 -4.78 5.16 -5.28
C LEU A 161 -4.99 3.95 -6.19
N CYS A 162 -5.45 4.20 -7.41
CA CYS A 162 -5.62 3.14 -8.39
C CYS A 162 -5.40 3.64 -9.82
N SER A 163 -4.87 2.76 -10.66
CA SER A 163 -4.67 2.98 -12.09
C SER A 163 -4.84 1.69 -12.88
N TYR A 164 -5.15 1.80 -14.17
CA TYR A 164 -5.15 0.62 -15.01
C TYR A 164 -3.74 0.24 -15.43
N VAL A 165 -3.46 -1.07 -15.42
CA VAL A 165 -2.20 -1.63 -15.88
C VAL A 165 -2.46 -2.75 -16.87
N TYR A 166 -1.65 -2.81 -17.92
CA TYR A 166 -1.58 -3.95 -18.81
C TYR A 166 -0.51 -4.90 -18.29
N LEU A 167 -0.95 -6.07 -17.88
CA LEU A 167 -0.09 -7.08 -17.26
C LEU A 167 0.43 -8.04 -18.32
N THR A 168 1.73 -8.30 -18.28
CA THR A 168 2.40 -9.39 -18.98
C THR A 168 3.11 -10.28 -17.98
N VAL A 169 3.41 -11.50 -18.36
CA VAL A 169 4.20 -12.45 -17.59
C VAL A 169 5.26 -13.04 -18.50
N ASN A 170 6.52 -12.81 -18.16
CA ASN A 170 7.66 -13.21 -18.99
C ASN A 170 7.53 -12.71 -20.45
N GLY A 171 6.91 -11.54 -20.63
CA GLY A 171 6.64 -10.94 -21.93
C GLY A 171 5.40 -11.46 -22.65
N GLU A 172 4.66 -12.43 -22.10
CA GLU A 172 3.41 -12.94 -22.67
C GLU A 172 2.21 -12.17 -22.12
N ASP A 173 1.21 -11.93 -22.97
CA ASP A 173 0.00 -11.14 -22.61
C ASP A 173 -0.80 -11.83 -21.51
N TRP A 174 -1.04 -11.09 -20.40
CA TRP A 174 -1.88 -11.55 -19.30
C TRP A 174 -3.20 -10.76 -19.20
N GLY A 175 -3.20 -9.53 -19.67
CA GLY A 175 -4.38 -8.68 -19.88
C GLY A 175 -4.49 -7.48 -18.94
N LEU A 176 -5.68 -6.86 -18.93
CA LEU A 176 -5.95 -5.64 -18.16
C LEU A 176 -6.24 -5.96 -16.70
N TYR A 177 -5.57 -5.23 -15.80
CA TYR A 177 -5.76 -5.27 -14.36
C TYR A 177 -5.96 -3.87 -13.80
N LEU A 178 -6.49 -3.78 -12.58
CA LEU A 178 -6.46 -2.57 -11.79
C LEU A 178 -5.36 -2.69 -10.73
N ALA A 179 -4.34 -1.87 -10.85
CA ALA A 179 -3.35 -1.65 -9.80
C ALA A 179 -3.99 -0.81 -8.70
N VAL A 180 -3.90 -1.25 -7.46
CA VAL A 180 -4.48 -0.58 -6.29
C VAL A 180 -3.42 -0.53 -5.21
N GLU A 181 -3.20 0.65 -4.65
CA GLU A 181 -2.32 0.86 -3.50
C GLU A 181 -2.68 -0.09 -2.35
N GLY A 182 -1.69 -0.71 -1.72
CA GLY A 182 -1.90 -1.45 -0.48
C GLY A 182 -2.32 -0.50 0.64
N VAL A 183 -3.39 -0.85 1.39
CA VAL A 183 -3.79 -0.05 2.56
C VAL A 183 -2.89 -0.49 3.71
N GLU A 184 -1.66 0.00 3.70
CA GLU A 184 -0.58 -0.33 4.63
C GLU A 184 0.32 0.92 4.84
N GLU A 185 1.61 0.78 5.09
CA GLU A 185 2.48 1.89 5.50
C GLU A 185 2.54 3.05 4.50
N ALA A 186 2.71 2.76 3.20
CA ALA A 186 2.75 3.80 2.17
C ALA A 186 1.46 4.61 2.13
N PHE A 187 0.31 3.93 2.17
CA PHE A 187 -1.01 4.56 2.23
C PHE A 187 -1.17 5.43 3.48
N LEU A 188 -0.76 4.93 4.65
CA LEU A 188 -0.83 5.69 5.91
C LEU A 188 0.05 6.93 5.85
N ARG A 189 1.28 6.78 5.37
CA ARG A 189 2.22 7.88 5.24
C ARG A 189 1.73 8.96 4.28
N ARG A 190 1.14 8.56 3.16
CA ARG A 190 0.57 9.48 2.17
C ARG A 190 -0.62 10.27 2.71
N ASN A 191 -1.52 9.62 3.47
CA ASN A 191 -2.75 10.27 3.93
C ASN A 191 -2.60 10.98 5.28
N TYR A 192 -1.68 10.54 6.14
CA TYR A 192 -1.58 10.99 7.53
C TYR A 192 -0.18 11.48 7.91
N GLY A 193 0.77 11.52 6.95
CA GLY A 193 2.14 11.93 7.20
C GLY A 193 2.98 10.87 7.92
N SER A 194 4.21 11.23 8.31
CA SER A 194 5.17 10.29 8.93
C SER A 194 4.81 9.87 10.36
N SER A 195 3.86 10.56 11.00
CA SER A 195 3.41 10.30 12.37
C SER A 195 2.05 9.62 12.41
N TYR A 196 1.75 8.80 11.39
CA TYR A 196 0.51 8.05 11.34
C TYR A 196 0.38 7.10 12.55
N GLY A 197 -0.87 6.83 12.95
CA GLY A 197 -1.19 5.89 14.02
C GLY A 197 -1.21 4.46 13.50
N GLU A 198 -1.74 3.58 14.36
CA GLU A 198 -1.85 2.17 14.05
C GLU A 198 -3.00 1.86 13.08
N LEU A 199 -2.81 0.90 12.20
CA LEU A 199 -3.81 0.42 11.27
C LEU A 199 -4.48 -0.84 11.81
N TYR A 200 -5.80 -0.85 11.85
CA TYR A 200 -6.59 -2.00 12.28
C TYR A 200 -7.45 -2.50 11.14
N LYS A 201 -7.42 -3.79 10.90
CA LYS A 201 -8.26 -4.48 9.93
C LYS A 201 -9.28 -5.34 10.67
N PRO A 202 -10.58 -5.28 10.34
CA PRO A 202 -11.53 -6.24 10.89
C PRO A 202 -11.16 -7.63 10.37
N ASP A 203 -11.07 -8.58 11.30
CA ASP A 203 -10.88 -9.99 10.93
C ASP A 203 -12.04 -10.42 10.01
N SER A 204 -11.69 -11.10 8.91
CA SER A 204 -12.69 -11.47 7.93
C SER A 204 -13.70 -12.40 8.58
N MET A 205 -14.94 -11.96 8.60
CA MET A 205 -16.03 -12.82 9.00
C MET A 205 -16.05 -14.04 8.09
N ASN A 206 -15.77 -15.18 8.65
CA ASN A 206 -15.91 -16.50 8.01
C ASN A 206 -17.41 -16.83 7.92
N GLY A 207 -18.16 -15.97 7.24
CA GLY A 207 -19.61 -16.06 7.02
C GLY A 207 -19.89 -16.44 5.58
N GLY A 208 -19.84 -17.73 5.29
CA GLY A 208 -20.50 -18.26 4.12
C GLY A 208 -22.00 -17.95 4.21
N GLY A 209 -22.48 -17.12 3.29
CA GLY A 209 -23.92 -16.94 3.03
C GLY A 209 -24.61 -15.90 3.91
N GLY A 210 -24.94 -14.76 3.33
CA GLY A 210 -26.11 -13.90 3.52
C GLY A 210 -26.66 -13.58 4.92
N GLY A 211 -25.95 -13.90 6.00
CA GLY A 211 -26.35 -13.63 7.36
C GLY A 211 -25.83 -12.25 7.81
N ARG A 212 -26.69 -11.46 8.43
CA ARG A 212 -26.29 -10.25 9.16
C ARG A 212 -25.35 -10.69 10.27
N ALA A 213 -24.06 -10.32 10.16
CA ALA A 213 -23.12 -10.50 11.25
C ALA A 213 -23.59 -9.71 12.49
N SER A 214 -23.53 -10.33 13.65
CA SER A 214 -23.72 -9.61 14.92
C SER A 214 -22.46 -8.76 15.17
N ASN A 215 -22.62 -7.59 15.79
CA ASN A 215 -21.48 -6.73 16.15
C ASN A 215 -20.47 -7.40 17.10
N ASP A 216 -20.80 -8.55 17.67
CA ASP A 216 -19.96 -9.29 18.61
C ASP A 216 -18.93 -10.19 17.91
N ASP A 217 -19.06 -10.39 16.58
CA ASP A 217 -18.19 -11.26 15.80
C ASP A 217 -17.05 -10.51 15.07
N VAL A 218 -16.99 -9.18 15.20
CA VAL A 218 -15.94 -8.36 14.57
C VAL A 218 -14.76 -8.26 15.52
N LYS A 219 -13.69 -8.98 15.23
CA LYS A 219 -12.39 -8.78 15.88
C LYS A 219 -11.55 -7.82 15.03
N LEU A 220 -10.90 -6.87 15.68
CA LEU A 220 -9.89 -6.02 15.04
C LEU A 220 -8.54 -6.68 15.20
N GLN A 221 -7.86 -6.89 14.10
CA GLN A 221 -6.48 -7.37 14.08
C GLN A 221 -5.56 -6.17 13.83
N TYR A 222 -4.53 -6.06 14.64
CA TYR A 222 -3.45 -5.12 14.40
C TYR A 222 -2.63 -5.62 13.20
N LEU A 223 -2.40 -4.74 12.24
CA LEU A 223 -1.53 -5.03 11.10
C LEU A 223 -0.10 -4.63 11.46
N ASP A 224 0.53 -5.44 12.29
CA ASP A 224 1.97 -5.43 12.48
C ASP A 224 2.48 -6.71 11.83
N ASP A 225 3.21 -6.58 10.74
CA ASP A 225 3.74 -7.70 9.96
C ASP A 225 2.65 -8.72 9.62
N ASP A 226 2.00 -8.56 8.47
CA ASP A 226 1.02 -9.52 7.95
C ASP A 226 1.67 -10.92 7.91
N PRO A 227 1.42 -11.80 8.91
CA PRO A 227 2.09 -13.10 8.93
C PRO A 227 1.45 -14.10 7.97
N ASP A 228 0.41 -13.68 7.18
CA ASP A 228 -0.33 -14.55 6.25
C ASP A 228 -0.74 -13.84 4.94
#